data_251961086da3785af623df6149195856
#
_entry.id   251961086da3785af623df6149195856
#
_cell.length_a   1.000
_cell.length_b   1.000
_cell.length_c   1.000
_cell.angle_alpha   90.00
_cell.angle_beta   90.00
_cell.angle_gamma   90.00
#
_symmetry.space_group_name_H-M   'P 1'
#
loop_
_entity.id
_entity.type
_entity.pdbx_description
1 polymer ?
#
loop_
_entity_poly.entity_id
_entity_poly.type
_entity_poly.pdbx_seq_one_letter_code
_entity_poly.pdbx_strand_id
1 'polypeptide(L)'
;MAEVLYDTAVDFAGLTGHETVLDLYCGAGTITQVMARRAARVIGAEIVPEAIADAKENAKRNGIGNVEFLCGDAADAAADFAARGLRPDVICVDPPRKGLSPEVVEAAASMAPQRIVYVSCDPATLARDVKLFAQEGYCAVRAAAVDMFPGTANVETVVLMSRVKE
;
A
#
# COMPACT_ATOMS: atom_id res chain seq x y z
N MET A 1 7.82 17.06 -4.15
CA MET A 1 6.96 16.18 -4.99
C MET A 1 6.68 14.81 -4.32
N ALA A 2 7.70 14.15 -3.79
CA ALA A 2 7.48 12.90 -3.04
C ALA A 2 6.56 13.09 -1.83
N GLU A 3 6.71 14.19 -1.11
CA GLU A 3 5.82 14.51 0.01
C GLU A 3 4.35 14.63 -0.41
N VAL A 4 4.09 15.28 -1.56
CA VAL A 4 2.72 15.40 -2.10
C VAL A 4 2.14 14.03 -2.43
N LEU A 5 2.94 13.13 -3.00
CA LEU A 5 2.53 11.76 -3.30
C LEU A 5 2.15 11.00 -2.03
N TYR A 6 2.99 11.05 -1.01
CA TYR A 6 2.76 10.35 0.25
C TYR A 6 1.61 10.95 1.04
N ASP A 7 1.50 12.29 1.07
CA ASP A 7 0.38 12.98 1.70
C ASP A 7 -0.95 12.63 1.02
N THR A 8 -0.95 12.53 -0.31
CA THR A 8 -2.12 12.09 -1.07
C THR A 8 -2.52 10.66 -0.71
N ALA A 9 -1.54 9.75 -0.63
CA ALA A 9 -1.81 8.36 -0.26
C ALA A 9 -2.37 8.26 1.17
N VAL A 10 -1.83 9.01 2.11
CA VAL A 10 -2.31 9.06 3.51
C VAL A 10 -3.70 9.66 3.60
N ASP A 11 -3.97 10.73 2.85
CA ASP A 11 -5.30 11.34 2.79
C ASP A 11 -6.35 10.35 2.24
N PHE A 12 -6.01 9.63 1.18
CA PHE A 12 -6.88 8.60 0.60
C PHE A 12 -7.12 7.43 1.55
N ALA A 13 -6.15 7.09 2.39
CA ALA A 13 -6.29 6.04 3.40
C ALA A 13 -7.34 6.37 4.46
N GLY A 14 -7.62 7.66 4.70
CA GLY A 14 -8.66 8.11 5.63
C GLY A 14 -8.42 7.67 7.07
N LEU A 15 -7.17 7.73 7.53
CA LEU A 15 -6.77 7.23 8.84
C LEU A 15 -7.25 8.14 9.98
N THR A 16 -7.77 7.54 11.05
CA THR A 16 -8.32 8.23 12.24
C THR A 16 -7.58 7.91 13.53
N GLY A 17 -6.53 7.09 13.48
CA GLY A 17 -5.75 6.64 14.62
C GLY A 17 -6.13 5.25 15.16
N HIS A 18 -7.13 4.60 14.56
CA HIS A 18 -7.65 3.30 15.03
C HIS A 18 -7.33 2.15 14.06
N GLU A 19 -6.87 2.45 12.85
CA GLU A 19 -6.73 1.48 11.78
C GLU A 19 -5.45 0.64 11.93
N THR A 20 -5.55 -0.61 11.49
CA THR A 20 -4.41 -1.43 11.12
C THR A 20 -4.23 -1.33 9.60
N VAL A 21 -3.03 -0.95 9.19
CA VAL A 21 -2.64 -0.80 7.78
C VAL A 21 -1.62 -1.87 7.42
N LEU A 22 -1.82 -2.52 6.28
CA LEU A 22 -0.83 -3.39 5.65
C LEU A 22 -0.23 -2.63 4.45
N ASP A 23 1.09 -2.45 4.46
CA ASP A 23 1.84 -1.80 3.39
C ASP A 23 2.66 -2.86 2.65
N LEU A 24 2.16 -3.31 1.51
CA LEU A 24 2.86 -4.24 0.63
C LEU A 24 3.79 -3.46 -0.30
N TYR A 25 4.99 -3.99 -0.53
CA TYR A 25 6.08 -3.30 -1.26
C TYR A 25 6.56 -2.06 -0.51
N CYS A 26 6.78 -2.17 0.79
CA CYS A 26 7.06 -1.00 1.64
C CYS A 26 8.44 -0.35 1.42
N GLY A 27 9.37 -1.01 0.72
CA GLY A 27 10.72 -0.50 0.49
C GLY A 27 11.42 -0.14 1.80
N ALA A 28 12.04 1.04 1.85
CA ALA A 28 12.69 1.57 3.05
C ALA A 28 11.68 2.13 4.09
N GLY A 29 10.40 1.89 3.92
CA GLY A 29 9.36 2.21 4.89
C GLY A 29 8.90 3.66 4.92
N THR A 30 9.04 4.41 3.84
CA THR A 30 8.67 5.83 3.81
C THR A 30 7.15 6.02 3.98
N ILE A 31 6.35 5.37 3.14
CA ILE A 31 4.87 5.42 3.26
C ILE A 31 4.42 4.79 4.58
N THR A 32 5.04 3.66 4.96
CA THR A 32 4.76 2.97 6.22
C THR A 32 4.82 3.93 7.41
N GLN A 33 5.90 4.71 7.50
CA GLN A 33 6.12 5.64 8.61
C GLN A 33 5.16 6.83 8.59
N VAL A 34 4.86 7.37 7.41
CA VAL A 34 3.91 8.48 7.28
C VAL A 34 2.51 8.02 7.70
N MET A 35 2.10 6.83 7.31
CA MET A 35 0.83 6.23 7.74
C MET A 35 0.80 5.91 9.23
N ALA A 36 1.91 5.43 9.79
CA ALA A 36 2.00 5.09 11.21
C ALA A 36 1.71 6.26 12.15
N ARG A 37 1.97 7.48 11.71
CA ARG A 37 1.64 8.69 12.47
C ARG A 37 0.13 8.91 12.64
N ARG A 38 -0.70 8.26 11.82
CA ARG A 38 -2.15 8.43 11.79
C ARG A 38 -2.92 7.11 11.91
N ALA A 39 -2.23 5.99 12.10
CA ALA A 39 -2.81 4.66 12.28
C ALA A 39 -2.51 4.13 13.68
N ALA A 40 -3.26 3.12 14.11
CA ALA A 40 -2.93 2.40 15.33
C ALA A 40 -1.69 1.51 15.12
N ARG A 41 -1.59 0.87 13.96
CA ARG A 41 -0.52 -0.06 13.63
C ARG A 41 -0.32 -0.13 12.12
N VAL A 42 0.93 -0.22 11.69
CA VAL A 42 1.26 -0.48 10.27
C VAL A 42 2.21 -1.66 10.18
N ILE A 43 1.92 -2.58 9.28
CA ILE A 43 2.77 -3.72 8.96
C ILE A 43 3.29 -3.52 7.54
N GLY A 44 4.60 -3.42 7.37
CA GLY A 44 5.26 -3.32 6.07
C GLY A 44 5.86 -4.65 5.64
N ALA A 45 5.69 -5.02 4.38
CA ALA A 45 6.30 -6.18 3.76
C ALA A 45 7.13 -5.77 2.54
N GLU A 46 8.33 -6.31 2.44
CA GLU A 46 9.28 -6.02 1.36
C GLU A 46 10.19 -7.23 1.14
N ILE A 47 10.47 -7.56 -0.13
CA ILE A 47 11.31 -8.70 -0.48
C ILE A 47 12.81 -8.45 -0.28
N VAL A 48 13.26 -7.18 -0.35
CA VAL A 48 14.68 -6.80 -0.28
C VAL A 48 15.11 -6.67 1.19
N PRO A 49 16.00 -7.56 1.70
CA PRO A 49 16.40 -7.54 3.11
C PRO A 49 17.07 -6.23 3.54
N GLU A 50 17.86 -5.63 2.67
CA GLU A 50 18.54 -4.35 2.93
C GLU A 50 17.52 -3.22 3.12
N ALA A 51 16.46 -3.19 2.30
CA ALA A 51 15.38 -2.21 2.44
C ALA A 51 14.64 -2.38 3.77
N ILE A 52 14.40 -3.60 4.22
CA ILE A 52 13.81 -3.89 5.54
C ILE A 52 14.73 -3.41 6.67
N ALA A 53 16.02 -3.63 6.56
CA ALA A 53 16.98 -3.13 7.55
C ALA A 53 16.94 -1.60 7.63
N ASP A 54 16.94 -0.93 6.48
CA ASP A 54 16.82 0.53 6.40
C ASP A 54 15.48 1.02 6.97
N ALA A 55 14.39 0.33 6.68
CA ALA A 55 13.06 0.67 7.18
C ALA A 55 13.00 0.62 8.72
N LYS A 56 13.57 -0.42 9.32
CA LYS A 56 13.64 -0.57 10.78
C LYS A 56 14.49 0.53 11.42
N GLU A 57 15.63 0.83 10.84
CA GLU A 57 16.51 1.90 11.33
C GLU A 57 15.87 3.27 11.20
N ASN A 58 15.25 3.54 10.04
CA ASN A 58 14.54 4.81 9.80
C ASN A 58 13.38 5.01 10.80
N ALA A 59 12.60 3.98 11.05
CA ALA A 59 11.52 4.03 12.02
C ALA A 59 12.03 4.32 13.42
N LYS A 60 13.12 3.65 13.84
CA LYS A 60 13.77 3.88 15.13
C LYS A 60 14.30 5.31 15.26
N ARG A 61 14.98 5.80 14.21
CA ARG A 61 15.52 7.17 14.17
C ARG A 61 14.41 8.23 14.29
N ASN A 62 13.26 7.96 13.68
CA ASN A 62 12.11 8.87 13.68
C ASN A 62 11.17 8.67 14.87
N GLY A 63 11.51 7.80 15.82
CA GLY A 63 10.70 7.55 17.01
C GLY A 63 9.36 6.90 16.75
N ILE A 64 9.23 6.13 15.65
CA ILE A 64 7.99 5.47 15.26
C ILE A 64 8.01 4.03 15.78
N GLY A 65 7.14 3.73 16.76
CA GLY A 65 7.12 2.43 17.45
C GLY A 65 5.96 1.51 17.09
N ASN A 66 4.98 1.99 16.34
CA ASN A 66 3.78 1.23 15.95
C ASN A 66 3.88 0.63 14.54
N VAL A 67 5.08 0.26 14.14
CA VAL A 67 5.37 -0.38 12.85
C VAL A 67 6.01 -1.75 13.06
N GLU A 68 5.69 -2.67 12.18
CA GLU A 68 6.33 -3.97 12.08
C GLU A 68 6.78 -4.17 10.63
N PHE A 69 7.94 -4.77 10.42
CA PHE A 69 8.46 -5.05 9.08
C PHE A 69 8.73 -6.54 8.90
N LEU A 70 8.26 -7.08 7.78
CA LEU A 70 8.46 -8.46 7.36
C LEU A 70 9.24 -8.48 6.04
N CYS A 71 10.33 -9.24 6.03
CA CYS A 71 11.07 -9.52 4.79
C CYS A 71 10.46 -10.73 4.10
N GLY A 72 9.92 -10.56 2.89
CA GLY A 72 9.33 -11.63 2.11
C GLY A 72 8.70 -11.12 0.83
N ASP A 73 8.43 -12.05 -0.09
CA ASP A 73 7.68 -11.76 -1.30
C ASP A 73 6.27 -11.29 -0.97
N ALA A 74 5.75 -10.32 -1.74
CA ALA A 74 4.45 -9.72 -1.45
C ALA A 74 3.29 -10.73 -1.54
N ALA A 75 3.34 -11.67 -2.50
CA ALA A 75 2.31 -12.70 -2.63
C ALA A 75 2.33 -13.66 -1.44
N ASP A 76 3.52 -14.12 -1.04
CA ASP A 76 3.69 -15.02 0.10
C ASP A 76 3.30 -14.33 1.41
N ALA A 77 3.72 -13.09 1.60
CA ALA A 77 3.37 -12.29 2.77
C ALA A 77 1.85 -12.08 2.88
N ALA A 78 1.21 -11.66 1.78
CA ALA A 78 -0.23 -11.44 1.76
C ALA A 78 -1.01 -12.74 2.02
N ALA A 79 -0.59 -13.85 1.42
CA ALA A 79 -1.20 -15.16 1.64
C ALA A 79 -1.04 -15.62 3.10
N ASP A 80 0.14 -15.45 3.69
CA ASP A 80 0.39 -15.80 5.10
C ASP A 80 -0.46 -14.96 6.05
N PHE A 81 -0.53 -13.65 5.84
CA PHE A 81 -1.37 -12.76 6.64
C PHE A 81 -2.85 -13.13 6.53
N ALA A 82 -3.34 -13.43 5.33
CA ALA A 82 -4.71 -13.86 5.10
C ALA A 82 -5.00 -15.20 5.82
N ALA A 83 -4.10 -16.17 5.71
CA ALA A 83 -4.22 -17.47 6.35
C ALA A 83 -4.23 -17.37 7.90
N ARG A 84 -3.48 -16.40 8.45
CA ARG A 84 -3.44 -16.12 9.89
C ARG A 84 -4.62 -15.29 10.39
N GLY A 85 -5.54 -14.94 9.50
CA GLY A 85 -6.74 -14.18 9.86
C GLY A 85 -6.53 -12.71 10.09
N LEU A 86 -5.44 -12.11 9.56
CA LEU A 86 -5.24 -10.67 9.61
C LEU A 86 -6.38 -9.94 8.89
N ARG A 87 -6.93 -8.92 9.51
CA ARG A 87 -8.01 -8.09 8.96
C ARG A 87 -7.60 -6.62 9.01
N PRO A 88 -6.70 -6.18 8.09
CA PRO A 88 -6.33 -4.77 8.01
C PRO A 88 -7.53 -3.93 7.57
N ASP A 89 -7.65 -2.73 8.09
CA ASP A 89 -8.67 -1.76 7.66
C ASP A 89 -8.33 -1.16 6.31
N VAL A 90 -7.03 -0.97 6.06
CA VAL A 90 -6.49 -0.40 4.83
C VAL A 90 -5.30 -1.24 4.38
N ILE A 91 -5.24 -1.52 3.08
CA ILE A 91 -4.04 -2.08 2.43
C ILE A 91 -3.49 -1.02 1.46
N CYS A 92 -2.22 -0.69 1.61
CA CYS A 92 -1.49 0.15 0.68
C CYS A 92 -0.59 -0.72 -0.18
N VAL A 93 -0.55 -0.47 -1.47
CA VAL A 93 0.36 -1.14 -2.41
C VAL A 93 1.09 -0.11 -3.27
N ASP A 94 2.39 -0.26 -3.38
CA ASP A 94 3.28 0.55 -4.23
C ASP A 94 4.18 -0.40 -5.05
N PRO A 95 3.60 -1.17 -5.98
CA PRO A 95 4.32 -2.21 -6.68
C PRO A 95 5.27 -1.64 -7.74
N PRO A 96 6.22 -2.47 -8.23
CA PRO A 96 7.04 -2.12 -9.39
C PRO A 96 6.17 -1.95 -10.65
N ARG A 97 6.79 -1.53 -11.76
CA ARG A 97 6.08 -1.23 -13.03
C ARG A 97 5.22 -2.37 -13.57
N LYS A 98 5.59 -3.60 -13.30
CA LYS A 98 4.80 -4.78 -13.71
C LYS A 98 3.45 -4.90 -12.99
N GLY A 99 3.23 -4.10 -11.95
CA GLY A 99 2.04 -4.14 -11.11
C GLY A 99 1.98 -5.35 -10.19
N LEU A 100 0.77 -5.69 -9.79
CA LEU A 100 0.50 -6.81 -8.89
C LEU A 100 0.29 -8.12 -9.67
N SER A 101 0.66 -9.23 -9.05
CA SER A 101 0.21 -10.54 -9.54
C SER A 101 -1.25 -10.80 -9.12
N PRO A 102 -1.98 -11.67 -9.85
CA PRO A 102 -3.34 -12.05 -9.44
C PRO A 102 -3.40 -12.61 -8.01
N GLU A 103 -2.38 -13.33 -7.58
CA GLU A 103 -2.28 -13.91 -6.24
C GLU A 103 -2.23 -12.84 -5.14
N VAL A 104 -1.52 -11.74 -5.37
CA VAL A 104 -1.49 -10.60 -4.44
C VAL A 104 -2.86 -9.94 -4.36
N VAL A 105 -3.53 -9.75 -5.50
CA VAL A 105 -4.88 -9.16 -5.54
C VAL A 105 -5.88 -10.02 -4.77
N GLU A 106 -5.90 -11.33 -5.03
CA GLU A 106 -6.77 -12.28 -4.33
C GLU A 106 -6.51 -12.30 -2.83
N ALA A 107 -5.25 -12.39 -2.42
CA ALA A 107 -4.89 -12.42 -0.99
C ALA A 107 -5.26 -11.11 -0.29
N ALA A 108 -4.98 -9.97 -0.91
CA ALA A 108 -5.35 -8.66 -0.37
C ALA A 108 -6.88 -8.53 -0.21
N ALA A 109 -7.63 -8.88 -1.24
CA ALA A 109 -9.10 -8.83 -1.21
C ALA A 109 -9.69 -9.80 -0.18
N SER A 110 -9.09 -10.98 0.00
CA SER A 110 -9.55 -11.98 0.97
C SER A 110 -9.45 -11.51 2.43
N MET A 111 -8.53 -10.60 2.72
CA MET A 111 -8.42 -9.96 4.04
C MET A 111 -9.53 -8.92 4.29
N ALA A 112 -10.33 -8.62 3.29
CA ALA A 112 -11.50 -7.74 3.33
C ALA A 112 -11.25 -6.34 3.90
N PRO A 113 -10.17 -5.62 3.48
CA PRO A 113 -9.98 -4.25 3.93
C PRO A 113 -11.15 -3.37 3.44
N GLN A 114 -11.44 -2.30 4.17
CA GLN A 114 -12.44 -1.34 3.73
C GLN A 114 -11.93 -0.49 2.55
N ARG A 115 -10.63 -0.19 2.55
CA ARG A 115 -9.98 0.64 1.54
C ARG A 115 -8.67 0.01 1.08
N ILE A 116 -8.38 0.20 -0.21
CA ILE A 116 -7.09 -0.13 -0.81
C ILE A 116 -6.56 1.15 -1.46
N VAL A 117 -5.35 1.53 -1.09
CA VAL A 117 -4.63 2.66 -1.70
C VAL A 117 -3.54 2.10 -2.61
N TYR A 118 -3.64 2.39 -3.88
CA TYR A 118 -2.69 1.93 -4.90
C TYR A 118 -1.87 3.12 -5.40
N VAL A 119 -0.56 3.06 -5.22
CA VAL A 119 0.40 4.03 -5.78
C VAL A 119 1.05 3.38 -6.99
N SER A 120 0.89 3.98 -8.17
CA SER A 120 1.34 3.39 -9.43
C SER A 120 2.26 4.33 -10.20
N CYS A 121 3.33 3.77 -10.77
CA CYS A 121 4.17 4.45 -11.73
C CYS A 121 3.84 4.09 -13.20
N ASP A 122 2.89 3.19 -13.44
CA ASP A 122 2.51 2.73 -14.78
C ASP A 122 0.98 2.67 -14.92
N PRO A 123 0.38 3.53 -15.76
CA PRO A 123 -1.09 3.58 -15.89
C PRO A 123 -1.70 2.33 -16.53
N ALA A 124 -0.96 1.61 -17.36
CA ALA A 124 -1.48 0.40 -18.02
C ALA A 124 -1.63 -0.75 -17.03
N THR A 125 -0.61 -1.00 -16.21
CA THR A 125 -0.69 -2.03 -15.16
C THR A 125 -1.66 -1.65 -14.06
N LEU A 126 -1.76 -0.36 -13.72
CA LEU A 126 -2.76 0.15 -12.79
C LEU A 126 -4.18 -0.18 -13.25
N ALA A 127 -4.50 0.13 -14.51
CA ALA A 127 -5.84 -0.14 -15.07
C ALA A 127 -6.18 -1.63 -15.03
N ARG A 128 -5.22 -2.49 -15.35
CA ARG A 128 -5.36 -3.95 -15.26
C ARG A 128 -5.65 -4.39 -13.82
N ASP A 129 -4.89 -3.90 -12.86
CA ASP A 129 -5.01 -4.30 -11.45
C ASP A 129 -6.29 -3.76 -10.80
N VAL A 130 -6.69 -2.54 -11.14
CA VAL A 130 -7.99 -1.98 -10.70
C VAL A 130 -9.15 -2.85 -11.21
N LYS A 131 -9.06 -3.35 -12.44
CA LYS A 131 -10.06 -4.29 -12.98
C LYS A 131 -10.08 -5.61 -12.20
N LEU A 132 -8.93 -6.14 -11.82
CA LEU A 132 -8.85 -7.35 -10.98
C LEU A 132 -9.48 -7.12 -9.61
N PHE A 133 -9.20 -5.99 -8.96
CA PHE A 133 -9.85 -5.63 -7.70
C PHE A 133 -11.35 -5.43 -7.85
N ALA A 134 -11.82 -4.92 -8.99
CA ALA A 134 -13.25 -4.80 -9.25
C ALA A 134 -13.95 -6.17 -9.27
N GLN A 135 -13.29 -7.20 -9.78
CA GLN A 135 -13.80 -8.57 -9.74
C GLN A 135 -13.87 -9.14 -8.31
N GLU A 136 -13.08 -8.59 -7.40
CA GLU A 136 -13.03 -8.96 -5.99
C GLU A 136 -13.93 -8.07 -5.09
N GLY A 137 -14.75 -7.23 -5.67
CA GLY A 137 -15.71 -6.40 -4.94
C GLY A 137 -15.21 -5.03 -4.51
N TYR A 138 -14.20 -4.48 -5.19
CA TYR A 138 -13.67 -3.15 -4.93
C TYR A 138 -13.90 -2.23 -6.12
N CYS A 139 -14.23 -0.96 -5.88
CA CYS A 139 -14.33 0.02 -6.96
C CYS A 139 -13.45 1.24 -6.69
N ALA A 140 -12.85 1.78 -7.75
CA ALA A 140 -12.10 3.02 -7.70
C ALA A 140 -13.05 4.19 -7.45
N VAL A 141 -12.82 4.97 -6.39
CA VAL A 141 -13.69 6.09 -5.99
C VAL A 141 -12.97 7.44 -6.07
N ARG A 142 -11.63 7.45 -6.00
CA ARG A 142 -10.80 8.64 -6.17
C ARG A 142 -9.51 8.29 -6.90
N ALA A 143 -9.01 9.22 -7.69
CA ALA A 143 -7.69 9.12 -8.31
C ALA A 143 -7.04 10.50 -8.34
N ALA A 144 -5.73 10.53 -8.16
CA ALA A 144 -4.92 11.74 -8.27
C ALA A 144 -3.63 11.41 -9.01
N ALA A 145 -3.24 12.27 -9.93
CA ALA A 145 -1.97 12.18 -10.63
C ALA A 145 -0.98 13.19 -10.03
N VAL A 146 0.24 12.73 -9.77
CA VAL A 146 1.32 13.56 -9.27
C VAL A 146 2.49 13.50 -10.24
N ASP A 147 2.84 14.63 -10.81
CA ASP A 147 3.97 14.73 -11.72
C ASP A 147 5.27 14.82 -10.91
N MET A 148 5.92 13.68 -10.73
CA MET A 148 7.14 13.55 -9.94
C MET A 148 8.37 14.12 -10.67
N PHE A 149 8.35 14.12 -12.00
CA PHE A 149 9.45 14.55 -12.86
C PHE A 149 8.90 15.39 -14.00
N PRO A 150 8.63 16.70 -13.76
CA PRO A 150 8.10 17.60 -14.77
C PRO A 150 8.93 17.58 -16.07
N GLY A 151 8.26 17.50 -17.22
CA GLY A 151 8.89 17.39 -18.53
C GLY A 151 9.25 15.96 -18.96
N THR A 152 8.94 14.96 -18.15
CA THR A 152 9.05 13.52 -18.51
C THR A 152 7.67 12.86 -18.58
N ALA A 153 7.63 11.63 -19.11
CA ALA A 153 6.39 10.83 -19.13
C ALA A 153 6.11 10.12 -17.79
N ASN A 154 6.89 10.38 -16.75
CA ASN A 154 6.81 9.69 -15.46
C ASN A 154 5.83 10.40 -14.52
N VAL A 155 4.57 10.01 -14.57
CA VAL A 155 3.51 10.48 -13.68
C VAL A 155 3.13 9.36 -12.72
N GLU A 156 3.19 9.64 -11.42
CA GLU A 156 2.66 8.75 -10.39
C GLU A 156 1.16 8.96 -10.24
N THR A 157 0.42 7.88 -10.05
CA THR A 157 -1.02 7.93 -9.81
C THR A 157 -1.36 7.25 -8.51
N VAL A 158 -2.17 7.91 -7.69
CA VAL A 158 -2.74 7.32 -6.48
C VAL A 158 -4.21 7.04 -6.73
N VAL A 159 -4.65 5.82 -6.48
CA VAL A 159 -6.05 5.41 -6.59
C VAL A 159 -6.53 4.91 -5.25
N LEU A 160 -7.68 5.42 -4.82
CA LEU A 160 -8.42 4.87 -3.70
C LEU A 160 -9.50 3.93 -4.23
N MET A 161 -9.47 2.69 -3.77
CA MET A 161 -10.54 1.72 -3.99
C MET A 161 -11.25 1.44 -2.68
N SER A 162 -12.57 1.45 -2.73
CA SER A 162 -13.43 1.12 -1.60
C SER A 162 -14.16 -0.18 -1.86
N ARG A 163 -14.37 -0.95 -0.78
CA ARG A 163 -15.17 -2.16 -0.83
C ARG A 163 -16.62 -1.79 -1.17
N VAL A 164 -17.18 -2.49 -2.16
CA VAL A 164 -18.60 -2.35 -2.51
C VAL A 164 -19.41 -3.02 -1.41
N LYS A 165 -20.31 -2.28 -0.75
CA LYS A 165 -21.26 -2.84 0.21
C LYS A 165 -22.36 -3.55 -0.58
N GLU A 166 -22.59 -4.82 -0.28
CA GLU A 166 -23.76 -5.54 -0.73
C GLU A 166 -25.03 -4.98 -0.06
#